data_b82242b82ee3042b4dc7526c68b34cf2
#
_entry.id   b82242b82ee3042b4dc7526c68b34cf2
#
_cell.length_a   1.000
_cell.length_b   1.000
_cell.length_c   1.000
_cell.angle_alpha   90.00
_cell.angle_beta   90.00
_cell.angle_gamma   90.00
#
_symmetry.space_group_name_H-M   'P 1'
#
loop_
_entity.id
_entity.type
_entity.pdbx_description
1 polymer ?
#
loop_
_entity_poly.entity_id
_entity_poly.type
_entity_poly.pdbx_seq_one_letter_code
_entity_poly.pdbx_strand_id
1 'polypeptide(L)'
;MPSHKPSQILNCHPVILNCHSERSEESPYWLLFLLVLLFLTPMLHAAPPAKGVAVTVNAAAHRVDITIDGAPFTSYLWQTNQRKPILYPLLAPDGTTLTRGNPPLPGERTDHPHHAGLWFNYSNVNGIDYWNNSDAIKPEARARYGSIDHDRIVSASSGPTSGELVTESTWYPASDVPSVGSNQQPPILHQTTRYVFSKLTIDGHPARAIDMTVTLHALTQVVFHDDKDGLLGIRVAHFLESATAKPEVLRDANGIATPVAAPTSGATGVYRTSEGKVGDAAWGTRARWCELSATTPDGKPETIAVFDHPSNPNYPTYWHARDYGLFAVNPLGAHGFDPKTPALNFTLDKGASATFRYRILIISGTVSPEALNLQSDAFNSK
;
A
#
# COMPACT_ATOMS: atom_id res chain seq x y z
N MET A 1 -45.16 -22.75 45.32
CA MET A 1 -45.34 -23.74 46.38
C MET A 1 -44.82 -25.08 45.92
N PRO A 2 -44.26 -25.89 46.76
CA PRO A 2 -42.98 -25.80 47.48
C PRO A 2 -42.13 -27.02 47.07
N SER A 3 -40.94 -27.35 47.54
CA SER A 3 -40.25 -27.23 48.80
C SER A 3 -38.84 -27.79 48.66
N HIS A 4 -37.94 -27.13 49.29
CA HIS A 4 -37.07 -27.57 50.39
C HIS A 4 -36.24 -28.85 50.29
N LYS A 5 -34.87 -28.67 50.17
CA LYS A 5 -33.84 -28.88 51.25
C LYS A 5 -33.63 -30.30 51.78
N PRO A 6 -32.50 -30.69 52.41
CA PRO A 6 -31.24 -29.99 52.68
C PRO A 6 -29.96 -30.84 52.55
N SER A 7 -28.85 -30.14 52.65
CA SER A 7 -27.47 -30.42 53.12
C SER A 7 -27.17 -31.68 53.93
N GLN A 8 -25.99 -32.27 53.71
CA GLN A 8 -25.22 -32.91 54.76
C GLN A 8 -23.76 -32.47 54.73
N ILE A 9 -23.34 -31.98 55.88
CA ILE A 9 -21.98 -31.67 56.28
C ILE A 9 -21.34 -32.96 56.81
N LEU A 10 -20.16 -33.31 56.34
CA LEU A 10 -19.32 -34.31 56.99
C LEU A 10 -18.04 -33.64 57.47
N ASN A 11 -17.96 -33.56 58.81
CA ASN A 11 -16.74 -33.22 59.53
C ASN A 11 -15.78 -34.42 59.50
N CYS A 12 -14.51 -34.18 59.19
CA CYS A 12 -13.41 -35.07 59.54
C CYS A 12 -12.32 -34.31 60.27
N HIS A 13 -11.99 -34.81 61.47
CA HIS A 13 -10.96 -34.33 62.40
C HIS A 13 -9.54 -34.49 61.82
N PRO A 14 -8.57 -33.69 62.26
CA PRO A 14 -7.17 -33.81 61.87
C PRO A 14 -6.46 -34.89 62.68
N VAL A 15 -5.72 -35.75 61.99
CA VAL A 15 -4.75 -36.63 62.59
C VAL A 15 -3.40 -35.93 62.58
N ILE A 16 -2.86 -35.68 63.78
CA ILE A 16 -1.52 -35.16 63.99
C ILE A 16 -0.52 -36.34 63.87
N LEU A 17 0.33 -36.32 62.88
CA LEU A 17 1.50 -37.17 62.80
C LEU A 17 2.74 -36.33 63.03
N ASN A 18 3.37 -36.53 64.18
CA ASN A 18 4.72 -36.07 64.49
C ASN A 18 5.73 -36.85 63.61
N CYS A 19 6.49 -36.19 62.81
CA CYS A 19 7.71 -36.72 62.21
C CYS A 19 8.88 -35.83 62.57
N HIS A 20 9.89 -36.42 63.15
CA HIS A 20 11.15 -35.85 63.59
C HIS A 20 11.87 -35.17 62.36
N SER A 21 12.40 -33.99 62.63
CA SER A 21 13.30 -33.28 61.73
C SER A 21 14.69 -33.89 61.80
N GLU A 22 15.13 -34.58 60.76
CA GLU A 22 16.58 -34.75 60.51
C GLU A 22 17.06 -33.54 59.71
N ARG A 23 17.98 -32.82 60.33
CA ARG A 23 18.64 -31.67 59.76
C ARG A 23 19.77 -32.21 58.85
N SER A 24 19.53 -32.27 57.53
CA SER A 24 20.61 -32.46 56.56
C SER A 24 21.28 -31.11 56.33
N GLU A 25 22.57 -31.05 56.60
CA GLU A 25 23.46 -29.93 56.28
C GLU A 25 23.55 -29.78 54.78
N GLU A 26 22.81 -28.79 54.21
CA GLU A 26 22.95 -28.43 52.80
C GLU A 26 24.27 -27.67 52.60
N SER A 27 25.16 -28.24 51.81
CA SER A 27 26.45 -27.69 51.44
C SER A 27 26.31 -26.34 50.70
N PRO A 28 27.05 -25.29 51.09
CA PRO A 28 26.96 -23.94 50.49
C PRO A 28 27.42 -23.88 49.03
N TYR A 29 27.81 -24.97 48.41
CA TYR A 29 28.31 -25.01 47.03
C TYR A 29 27.22 -24.94 45.96
N TRP A 30 25.95 -25.20 46.29
CA TRP A 30 24.85 -25.10 45.33
C TRP A 30 24.51 -23.68 44.92
N LEU A 31 24.73 -22.71 45.79
CA LEU A 31 24.52 -21.26 45.51
C LEU A 31 25.59 -20.67 44.56
N LEU A 32 26.82 -21.23 44.61
CA LEU A 32 27.88 -20.84 43.70
C LEU A 32 27.68 -21.40 42.27
N PHE A 33 27.07 -22.58 42.13
CA PHE A 33 26.75 -23.16 40.81
C PHE A 33 25.62 -22.45 40.10
N LEU A 34 24.62 -21.94 40.81
CA LEU A 34 23.51 -21.13 40.26
C LEU A 34 23.96 -19.75 39.84
N LEU A 35 24.94 -19.13 40.54
CA LEU A 35 25.51 -17.84 40.17
C LEU A 35 26.41 -17.88 38.93
N VAL A 36 27.10 -19.00 38.67
CA VAL A 36 27.95 -19.16 37.48
C VAL A 36 27.11 -19.45 36.22
N LEU A 37 25.95 -20.09 36.34
CA LEU A 37 25.04 -20.32 35.22
C LEU A 37 24.30 -19.07 34.76
N LEU A 38 24.17 -18.05 35.62
CA LEU A 38 23.54 -16.77 35.27
C LEU A 38 24.43 -15.84 34.42
N PHE A 39 25.74 -16.09 34.37
CA PHE A 39 26.68 -15.30 33.55
C PHE A 39 27.04 -15.94 32.21
N LEU A 40 26.50 -17.12 31.90
CA LEU A 40 26.72 -17.85 30.64
C LEU A 40 25.49 -17.80 29.70
N THR A 41 24.59 -16.81 29.88
CA THR A 41 23.64 -16.52 28.79
C THR A 41 24.44 -15.98 27.63
N PRO A 42 24.54 -16.69 26.47
CA PRO A 42 25.12 -16.08 25.30
C PRO A 42 24.31 -14.82 25.03
N MET A 43 24.95 -13.64 25.07
CA MET A 43 24.37 -12.47 24.44
C MET A 43 24.09 -12.90 22.99
N LEU A 44 22.82 -13.17 22.70
CA LEU A 44 22.36 -13.27 21.32
C LEU A 44 22.65 -11.90 20.68
N HIS A 45 23.86 -11.76 20.15
CA HIS A 45 24.14 -10.66 19.25
C HIS A 45 23.20 -10.84 18.07
N ALA A 46 22.18 -9.99 17.97
CA ALA A 46 21.38 -9.93 16.76
C ALA A 46 22.36 -9.79 15.60
N ALA A 47 22.28 -10.74 14.65
CA ALA A 47 23.08 -10.63 13.44
C ALA A 47 22.91 -9.23 12.86
N PRO A 48 23.98 -8.57 12.40
CA PRO A 48 23.87 -7.26 11.79
C PRO A 48 22.82 -7.34 10.68
N PRO A 49 21.93 -6.35 10.55
CA PRO A 49 20.87 -6.37 9.55
C PRO A 49 21.47 -6.64 8.18
N ALA A 50 20.86 -7.54 7.44
CA ALA A 50 21.32 -7.93 6.11
C ALA A 50 21.39 -6.69 5.23
N LYS A 51 22.60 -6.37 4.71
CA LYS A 51 22.77 -5.24 3.77
C LYS A 51 22.11 -5.59 2.43
N GLY A 52 21.49 -4.60 1.79
CA GLY A 52 20.85 -4.75 0.49
C GLY A 52 19.33 -4.71 0.57
N VAL A 53 18.69 -5.18 -0.48
CA VAL A 53 17.23 -5.27 -0.59
C VAL A 53 16.80 -6.72 -0.40
N ALA A 54 16.02 -7.00 0.64
CA ALA A 54 15.45 -8.31 0.86
C ALA A 54 13.96 -8.30 0.46
N VAL A 55 13.55 -9.37 -0.26
CA VAL A 55 12.18 -9.64 -0.69
C VAL A 55 11.80 -10.98 -0.09
N THR A 56 10.97 -10.97 0.95
CA THR A 56 10.66 -12.14 1.76
C THR A 56 9.19 -12.52 1.63
N VAL A 57 8.94 -13.71 1.08
CA VAL A 57 7.59 -14.23 0.88
C VAL A 57 7.04 -14.81 2.19
N ASN A 58 5.86 -14.36 2.58
CA ASN A 58 5.05 -14.93 3.65
C ASN A 58 3.64 -15.23 3.11
N ALA A 59 3.53 -16.32 2.37
CA ALA A 59 2.28 -16.71 1.70
C ALA A 59 1.13 -16.98 2.69
N ALA A 60 1.44 -17.54 3.87
CA ALA A 60 0.44 -17.81 4.91
C ALA A 60 -0.20 -16.52 5.47
N ALA A 61 0.53 -15.41 5.44
CA ALA A 61 0.03 -14.08 5.84
C ALA A 61 -0.47 -13.26 4.65
N HIS A 62 -0.55 -13.82 3.46
CA HIS A 62 -0.91 -13.15 2.19
C HIS A 62 -0.09 -11.88 1.97
N ARG A 63 1.25 -11.99 2.09
CA ARG A 63 2.14 -10.83 1.94
C ARG A 63 3.55 -11.22 1.48
N VAL A 64 4.22 -10.25 0.87
CA VAL A 64 5.67 -10.26 0.63
C VAL A 64 6.24 -9.01 1.29
N ASP A 65 7.20 -9.19 2.18
CA ASP A 65 7.86 -8.09 2.88
C ASP A 65 9.11 -7.64 2.13
N ILE A 66 9.25 -6.34 1.98
CA ILE A 66 10.43 -5.71 1.38
C ILE A 66 11.14 -4.88 2.45
N THR A 67 12.42 -5.20 2.66
CA THR A 67 13.30 -4.42 3.54
C THR A 67 14.52 -3.93 2.77
N ILE A 68 15.06 -2.80 3.20
CA ILE A 68 16.29 -2.20 2.64
C ILE A 68 17.27 -1.99 3.79
N ASP A 69 18.46 -2.62 3.70
CA ASP A 69 19.47 -2.65 4.76
C ASP A 69 18.90 -3.08 6.13
N GLY A 70 17.94 -4.02 6.10
CA GLY A 70 17.23 -4.53 7.27
C GLY A 70 16.10 -3.66 7.80
N ALA A 71 15.94 -2.42 7.30
CA ALA A 71 14.81 -1.55 7.66
C ALA A 71 13.59 -1.83 6.78
N PRO A 72 12.37 -1.88 7.32
CA PRO A 72 11.15 -2.04 6.54
C PRO A 72 11.01 -0.95 5.47
N PHE A 73 10.52 -1.34 4.30
CA PHE A 73 10.21 -0.41 3.22
C PHE A 73 8.72 -0.45 2.86
N THR A 74 8.23 -1.62 2.46
CA THR A 74 6.82 -1.83 2.13
C THR A 74 6.51 -3.33 2.18
N SER A 75 5.21 -3.68 2.05
CA SER A 75 4.79 -5.05 1.81
C SER A 75 3.80 -5.09 0.64
N TYR A 76 3.96 -6.06 -0.25
CA TYR A 76 2.93 -6.42 -1.21
C TYR A 76 1.88 -7.26 -0.49
N LEU A 77 0.63 -6.81 -0.51
CA LEU A 77 -0.49 -7.42 0.22
C LEU A 77 -1.59 -7.85 -0.74
N TRP A 78 -2.14 -9.08 -0.52
CA TRP A 78 -3.31 -9.60 -1.24
C TRP A 78 -4.30 -10.26 -0.28
N GLN A 79 -4.64 -9.54 0.77
CA GLN A 79 -5.55 -10.03 1.80
C GLN A 79 -6.98 -10.19 1.28
N THR A 80 -7.76 -11.08 1.89
CA THR A 80 -9.12 -11.43 1.43
C THR A 80 -10.12 -10.28 1.49
N ASN A 81 -9.88 -9.28 2.34
CA ASN A 81 -10.68 -8.06 2.43
C ASN A 81 -10.24 -6.94 1.45
N GLN A 82 -9.18 -7.19 0.68
CA GLN A 82 -8.73 -6.28 -0.38
C GLN A 82 -9.36 -6.70 -1.71
N ARG A 83 -9.83 -5.72 -2.48
CA ARG A 83 -10.41 -5.95 -3.80
C ARG A 83 -9.38 -5.83 -4.92
N LYS A 84 -8.13 -5.61 -4.56
CA LYS A 84 -6.95 -5.52 -5.42
C LYS A 84 -5.68 -5.69 -4.59
N PRO A 85 -4.57 -6.15 -5.18
CA PRO A 85 -3.27 -6.12 -4.50
C PRO A 85 -2.79 -4.68 -4.30
N ILE A 86 -2.05 -4.44 -3.20
CA ILE A 86 -1.50 -3.14 -2.84
C ILE A 86 -0.06 -3.26 -2.32
N LEU A 87 0.72 -2.18 -2.42
CA LEU A 87 1.92 -2.00 -1.62
C LEU A 87 1.59 -1.11 -0.42
N TYR A 88 1.78 -1.64 0.80
CA TYR A 88 1.44 -0.94 2.04
C TYR A 88 2.22 -1.48 3.25
N PRO A 89 2.64 -0.60 4.20
CA PRO A 89 2.75 0.84 4.04
C PRO A 89 3.90 1.21 3.08
N LEU A 90 3.99 2.48 2.68
CA LEU A 90 5.21 3.03 2.09
C LEU A 90 5.98 3.78 3.18
N LEU A 91 7.23 3.39 3.39
CA LEU A 91 8.10 3.97 4.41
C LEU A 91 9.28 4.71 3.77
N ALA A 92 9.51 5.94 4.18
CA ALA A 92 10.68 6.71 3.82
C ALA A 92 11.99 6.09 4.36
N PRO A 93 13.16 6.47 3.83
CA PRO A 93 14.43 5.98 4.33
C PRO A 93 14.63 6.17 5.83
N ASP A 94 14.12 7.24 6.42
CA ASP A 94 14.21 7.53 7.86
C ASP A 94 13.15 6.80 8.71
N GLY A 95 12.24 6.03 8.07
CA GLY A 95 11.18 5.27 8.71
C GLY A 95 9.83 5.99 8.78
N THR A 96 9.72 7.23 8.29
CA THR A 96 8.45 7.96 8.23
C THR A 96 7.44 7.23 7.37
N THR A 97 6.21 7.06 7.87
CA THR A 97 5.10 6.45 7.12
C THR A 97 4.47 7.49 6.19
N LEU A 98 4.46 7.21 4.89
CA LEU A 98 3.99 8.14 3.86
C LEU A 98 2.57 7.85 3.36
N THR A 99 2.00 6.72 3.71
CA THR A 99 0.63 6.31 3.33
C THR A 99 -0.34 6.49 4.49
N ARG A 100 -1.59 6.87 4.18
CA ARG A 100 -2.69 6.80 5.16
C ARG A 100 -2.81 5.39 5.71
N GLY A 101 -3.21 5.27 6.97
CA GLY A 101 -3.49 3.97 7.61
C GLY A 101 -4.50 3.13 6.82
N ASN A 102 -4.32 1.80 6.84
CA ASN A 102 -5.26 0.86 6.22
C ASN A 102 -5.54 -0.31 7.20
N PRO A 103 -6.65 -0.25 7.97
CA PRO A 103 -7.67 0.82 8.00
C PRO A 103 -7.13 2.17 8.51
N PRO A 104 -7.81 3.30 8.23
CA PRO A 104 -7.39 4.62 8.71
C PRO A 104 -7.18 4.64 10.23
N LEU A 105 -6.11 5.29 10.67
CA LEU A 105 -5.77 5.43 12.09
C LEU A 105 -6.67 6.51 12.76
N PRO A 106 -6.77 6.52 14.10
CA PRO A 106 -7.47 7.58 14.81
C PRO A 106 -6.96 8.97 14.40
N GLY A 107 -7.86 9.86 14.00
CA GLY A 107 -7.54 11.20 13.52
C GLY A 107 -7.28 11.33 12.01
N GLU A 108 -7.14 10.21 11.29
CA GLU A 108 -7.07 10.22 9.83
C GLU A 108 -8.47 10.28 9.20
N ARG A 109 -8.53 10.76 7.96
CA ARG A 109 -9.76 10.75 7.16
C ARG A 109 -10.19 9.33 6.83
N THR A 110 -11.50 9.05 6.91
CA THR A 110 -12.11 7.75 6.63
C THR A 110 -12.78 7.67 5.25
N ASP A 111 -12.72 8.75 4.48
CA ASP A 111 -13.24 8.81 3.11
C ASP A 111 -12.52 7.84 2.18
N HIS A 112 -13.14 7.51 1.05
CA HIS A 112 -12.58 6.67 0.00
C HIS A 112 -11.90 5.40 0.57
N PRO A 113 -12.65 4.46 1.16
CA PRO A 113 -12.07 3.26 1.79
C PRO A 113 -11.32 2.36 0.79
N HIS A 114 -11.58 2.53 -0.51
CA HIS A 114 -10.86 1.87 -1.60
C HIS A 114 -9.47 2.46 -1.87
N HIS A 115 -9.12 3.63 -1.33
CA HIS A 115 -7.79 4.22 -1.44
C HIS A 115 -6.88 3.65 -0.33
N ALA A 116 -6.07 2.65 -0.64
CA ALA A 116 -5.19 1.97 0.31
C ALA A 116 -3.77 1.78 -0.27
N GLY A 117 -2.77 2.34 0.40
CA GLY A 117 -1.37 2.20 -0.02
C GLY A 117 -1.07 2.77 -1.40
N LEU A 118 -0.32 2.00 -2.19
CA LEU A 118 -0.09 2.19 -3.63
C LEU A 118 -0.74 1.03 -4.37
N TRP A 119 -1.54 1.34 -5.40
CA TRP A 119 -2.30 0.34 -6.15
C TRP A 119 -2.37 0.68 -7.64
N PHE A 120 -2.77 -0.33 -8.45
CA PHE A 120 -3.01 -0.20 -9.88
C PHE A 120 -4.38 -0.80 -10.23
N ASN A 121 -5.29 0.01 -10.79
CA ASN A 121 -6.61 -0.39 -11.28
C ASN A 121 -7.26 0.74 -12.09
N TYR A 122 -8.54 0.57 -12.52
CA TYR A 122 -9.26 1.56 -13.32
C TYR A 122 -10.76 1.55 -13.00
N SER A 123 -11.45 2.69 -13.13
CA SER A 123 -12.84 2.84 -12.75
C SER A 123 -13.82 2.22 -13.75
N ASN A 124 -13.55 2.30 -15.04
CA ASN A 124 -14.55 1.93 -16.04
C ASN A 124 -13.96 1.00 -17.12
N VAL A 125 -13.96 -0.30 -16.83
CA VAL A 125 -13.48 -1.33 -17.76
C VAL A 125 -14.67 -2.18 -18.20
N ASN A 126 -15.10 -2.06 -19.45
CA ASN A 126 -16.31 -2.68 -19.98
C ASN A 126 -17.57 -2.35 -19.15
N GLY A 127 -17.65 -1.14 -18.56
CA GLY A 127 -18.77 -0.72 -17.71
C GLY A 127 -18.68 -1.18 -16.26
N ILE A 128 -17.61 -1.85 -15.86
CA ILE A 128 -17.35 -2.33 -14.49
C ILE A 128 -16.30 -1.44 -13.81
N ASP A 129 -16.59 -1.07 -12.56
CA ASP A 129 -15.72 -0.23 -11.75
C ASP A 129 -14.80 -1.07 -10.86
N TYR A 130 -13.48 -1.02 -11.13
CA TYR A 130 -12.46 -1.66 -10.29
C TYR A 130 -11.79 -0.67 -9.34
N TRP A 131 -11.91 0.66 -9.61
CA TRP A 131 -11.27 1.67 -8.80
C TRP A 131 -11.96 1.86 -7.45
N ASN A 132 -13.28 2.09 -7.47
CA ASN A 132 -14.04 2.42 -6.28
C ASN A 132 -14.45 1.19 -5.43
N ASN A 133 -14.05 -0.02 -5.82
CA ASN A 133 -14.45 -1.23 -5.10
C ASN A 133 -13.75 -1.36 -3.73
N SER A 134 -14.56 -1.64 -2.72
CA SER A 134 -14.13 -1.93 -1.35
C SER A 134 -15.17 -2.77 -0.62
N ASP A 135 -14.86 -3.26 0.57
CA ASP A 135 -15.81 -3.98 1.42
C ASP A 135 -16.95 -3.11 1.93
N ALA A 136 -16.80 -1.77 1.87
CA ALA A 136 -17.87 -0.83 2.24
C ALA A 136 -19.00 -0.74 1.20
N ILE A 137 -18.83 -1.31 -0.01
CA ILE A 137 -19.89 -1.35 -1.03
C ILE A 137 -21.04 -2.23 -0.53
N LYS A 138 -22.27 -1.70 -0.59
CA LYS A 138 -23.47 -2.42 -0.21
C LYS A 138 -23.76 -3.60 -1.16
N PRO A 139 -24.34 -4.70 -0.67
CA PRO A 139 -24.59 -5.89 -1.48
C PRO A 139 -25.34 -5.59 -2.78
N GLU A 140 -26.37 -4.75 -2.74
CA GLU A 140 -27.20 -4.40 -3.90
C GLU A 140 -26.45 -3.62 -5.00
N ALA A 141 -25.32 -3.02 -4.67
CA ALA A 141 -24.50 -2.26 -5.61
C ALA A 141 -23.33 -3.07 -6.19
N ARG A 142 -22.97 -4.22 -5.58
CA ARG A 142 -21.75 -4.97 -5.89
C ARG A 142 -21.65 -5.43 -7.34
N ALA A 143 -22.77 -5.68 -8.01
CA ALA A 143 -22.80 -6.10 -9.41
C ALA A 143 -22.13 -5.10 -10.39
N ARG A 144 -21.86 -3.88 -9.97
CA ARG A 144 -21.18 -2.84 -10.77
C ARG A 144 -19.66 -2.78 -10.54
N TYR A 145 -19.13 -3.56 -9.59
CA TYR A 145 -17.74 -3.48 -9.18
C TYR A 145 -17.00 -4.78 -9.44
N GLY A 146 -15.80 -4.67 -9.98
CA GLY A 146 -14.92 -5.81 -10.21
C GLY A 146 -13.83 -5.95 -9.16
N SER A 147 -13.16 -7.10 -9.12
CA SER A 147 -11.98 -7.34 -8.29
C SER A 147 -10.76 -7.68 -9.13
N ILE A 148 -9.59 -7.47 -8.55
CA ILE A 148 -8.31 -7.90 -9.07
C ILE A 148 -7.72 -8.87 -8.06
N ASP A 149 -7.83 -10.15 -8.36
CA ASP A 149 -7.46 -11.20 -7.44
C ASP A 149 -6.02 -11.64 -7.70
N HIS A 150 -5.22 -11.75 -6.65
CA HIS A 150 -3.86 -12.28 -6.76
C HIS A 150 -3.89 -13.77 -7.05
N ASP A 151 -3.21 -14.20 -8.10
CA ASP A 151 -3.14 -15.61 -8.50
C ASP A 151 -1.90 -16.28 -7.87
N ARG A 152 -0.72 -15.69 -8.09
CA ARG A 152 0.54 -16.26 -7.61
C ARG A 152 1.71 -15.28 -7.60
N ILE A 153 2.71 -15.62 -6.83
CA ILE A 153 4.05 -15.05 -6.92
C ILE A 153 4.81 -15.87 -7.97
N VAL A 154 5.25 -15.20 -9.04
CA VAL A 154 6.04 -15.83 -10.12
C VAL A 154 7.49 -15.96 -9.69
N SER A 155 8.06 -14.88 -9.13
CA SER A 155 9.41 -14.85 -8.59
C SER A 155 9.56 -13.79 -7.51
N ALA A 156 10.48 -14.04 -6.58
CA ALA A 156 10.93 -13.10 -5.57
C ALA A 156 12.44 -13.27 -5.38
N SER A 157 13.20 -12.20 -5.57
CA SER A 157 14.65 -12.23 -5.43
C SER A 157 15.17 -11.03 -4.66
N SER A 158 16.15 -11.29 -3.81
CA SER A 158 16.87 -10.30 -3.01
C SER A 158 18.24 -10.01 -3.63
N GLY A 159 18.78 -8.82 -3.40
CA GLY A 159 20.10 -8.49 -3.90
C GLY A 159 20.76 -7.31 -3.19
N PRO A 160 22.05 -7.05 -3.47
CA PRO A 160 22.84 -6.06 -2.72
C PRO A 160 22.41 -4.62 -2.99
N THR A 161 21.86 -4.32 -4.17
CA THR A 161 21.44 -2.98 -4.60
C THR A 161 19.96 -2.89 -4.95
N SER A 162 19.36 -4.03 -5.36
CA SER A 162 17.95 -4.12 -5.72
C SER A 162 17.39 -5.51 -5.42
N GLY A 163 16.07 -5.57 -5.18
CA GLY A 163 15.28 -6.80 -5.09
C GLY A 163 14.14 -6.75 -6.10
N GLU A 164 13.64 -7.91 -6.49
CA GLU A 164 12.59 -8.02 -7.49
C GLU A 164 11.45 -8.90 -6.99
N LEU A 165 10.23 -8.49 -7.29
CA LEU A 165 9.01 -9.27 -7.11
C LEU A 165 8.23 -9.28 -8.41
N VAL A 166 7.86 -10.47 -8.88
CA VAL A 166 6.94 -10.63 -10.02
C VAL A 166 5.70 -11.38 -9.55
N THR A 167 4.53 -10.80 -9.84
CA THR A 167 3.23 -11.36 -9.44
C THR A 167 2.29 -11.45 -10.64
N GLU A 168 1.34 -12.38 -10.57
CA GLU A 168 0.21 -12.47 -11.48
C GLU A 168 -1.09 -12.25 -10.71
N SER A 169 -2.04 -11.63 -11.39
CA SER A 169 -3.39 -11.35 -10.89
C SER A 169 -4.39 -11.41 -12.03
N THR A 170 -5.64 -11.67 -11.70
CA THR A 170 -6.74 -11.78 -12.67
C THR A 170 -7.84 -10.78 -12.34
N TRP A 171 -8.36 -10.09 -13.38
CA TRP A 171 -9.45 -9.12 -13.24
C TRP A 171 -10.78 -9.80 -13.51
N TYR A 172 -11.64 -9.82 -12.50
CA TYR A 172 -12.98 -10.39 -12.55
C TYR A 172 -14.04 -9.29 -12.51
N PRO A 173 -14.97 -9.24 -13.47
CA PRO A 173 -16.14 -8.37 -13.36
C PRO A 173 -17.07 -8.93 -12.27
N ALA A 174 -17.67 -8.03 -11.46
CA ALA A 174 -18.73 -8.33 -10.50
C ALA A 174 -18.52 -9.59 -9.66
N SER A 175 -17.46 -9.65 -8.84
CA SER A 175 -17.31 -10.77 -7.91
C SER A 175 -18.06 -10.49 -6.61
N ASP A 176 -19.25 -11.06 -6.44
CA ASP A 176 -20.08 -10.88 -5.26
C ASP A 176 -19.65 -11.70 -4.05
N VAL A 177 -18.70 -12.61 -4.19
CA VAL A 177 -18.39 -13.52 -3.08
C VAL A 177 -16.92 -13.92 -3.11
N PRO A 178 -16.24 -13.95 -1.97
CA PRO A 178 -15.10 -14.83 -1.77
C PRO A 178 -15.68 -16.24 -1.67
N SER A 179 -15.95 -16.88 -2.79
CA SER A 179 -16.61 -18.19 -2.79
C SER A 179 -15.99 -19.13 -3.77
N VAL A 180 -15.56 -20.14 -3.23
CA VAL A 180 -15.57 -21.50 -3.71
C VAL A 180 -16.95 -21.81 -4.33
N GLY A 181 -17.10 -21.67 -5.68
CA GLY A 181 -18.27 -22.24 -6.38
C GLY A 181 -18.97 -21.35 -7.40
N SER A 182 -18.80 -21.66 -8.63
CA SER A 182 -19.73 -21.72 -9.79
C SER A 182 -20.51 -20.52 -10.34
N ASN A 183 -20.43 -19.28 -9.81
CA ASN A 183 -21.11 -18.13 -10.42
C ASN A 183 -20.20 -16.90 -10.67
N GLN A 184 -18.90 -17.08 -10.66
CA GLN A 184 -17.97 -16.02 -11.01
C GLN A 184 -18.07 -15.73 -12.51
N GLN A 185 -18.25 -14.47 -12.88
CA GLN A 185 -18.16 -14.04 -14.27
C GLN A 185 -16.79 -14.43 -14.85
N PRO A 186 -16.68 -14.80 -16.14
CA PRO A 186 -15.38 -15.11 -16.72
C PRO A 186 -14.44 -13.91 -16.61
N PRO A 187 -13.14 -14.16 -16.35
CA PRO A 187 -12.16 -13.10 -16.24
C PRO A 187 -11.98 -12.35 -17.56
N ILE A 188 -11.64 -11.06 -17.46
CA ILE A 188 -11.47 -10.22 -18.65
C ILE A 188 -10.02 -9.87 -18.94
N LEU A 189 -9.16 -9.83 -17.90
CA LEU A 189 -7.73 -9.50 -18.02
C LEU A 189 -6.90 -10.41 -17.13
N HIS A 190 -5.73 -10.83 -17.63
CA HIS A 190 -4.61 -11.24 -16.81
C HIS A 190 -3.64 -10.06 -16.66
N GLN A 191 -3.10 -9.88 -15.46
CA GLN A 191 -2.12 -8.87 -15.14
C GLN A 191 -0.84 -9.52 -14.62
N THR A 192 0.29 -9.22 -15.26
CA THR A 192 1.61 -9.49 -14.68
C THR A 192 2.20 -8.18 -14.20
N THR A 193 2.65 -8.16 -12.94
CA THR A 193 3.29 -6.98 -12.37
C THR A 193 4.69 -7.34 -11.90
N ARG A 194 5.68 -6.59 -12.39
CA ARG A 194 7.07 -6.67 -11.97
C ARG A 194 7.40 -5.42 -11.17
N TYR A 195 7.88 -5.60 -9.95
CA TYR A 195 8.40 -4.57 -9.08
C TYR A 195 9.89 -4.75 -8.91
N VAL A 196 10.66 -3.67 -9.07
CA VAL A 196 12.07 -3.61 -8.69
C VAL A 196 12.23 -2.57 -7.59
N PHE A 197 12.64 -3.03 -6.43
CA PHE A 197 12.89 -2.19 -5.27
C PHE A 197 14.38 -1.89 -5.18
N SER A 198 14.76 -0.62 -4.98
CA SER A 198 16.17 -0.25 -4.87
C SER A 198 16.38 0.92 -3.91
N LYS A 199 17.63 1.09 -3.46
CA LYS A 199 18.09 2.24 -2.70
C LYS A 199 18.93 3.15 -3.58
N LEU A 200 18.78 4.45 -3.39
CA LEU A 200 19.42 5.50 -4.17
C LEU A 200 19.88 6.62 -3.24
N THR A 201 20.65 7.56 -3.82
CA THR A 201 20.90 8.87 -3.25
C THR A 201 20.57 9.91 -4.33
N ILE A 202 19.74 10.90 -4.00
CA ILE A 202 19.28 11.94 -4.93
C ILE A 202 19.49 13.30 -4.25
N ASP A 203 20.23 14.20 -4.87
CA ASP A 203 20.64 15.49 -4.29
C ASP A 203 21.26 15.36 -2.89
N GLY A 204 22.01 14.27 -2.64
CA GLY A 204 22.60 13.99 -1.33
C GLY A 204 21.64 13.38 -0.30
N HIS A 205 20.34 13.24 -0.61
CA HIS A 205 19.34 12.66 0.27
C HIS A 205 19.18 11.16 0.05
N PRO A 206 19.02 10.37 1.12
CA PRO A 206 18.65 8.95 1.02
C PRO A 206 17.31 8.80 0.30
N ALA A 207 17.24 7.84 -0.62
CA ALA A 207 16.05 7.57 -1.40
C ALA A 207 15.80 6.06 -1.57
N ARG A 208 14.54 5.70 -1.76
CA ARG A 208 14.06 4.38 -2.14
C ARG A 208 13.28 4.48 -3.44
N ALA A 209 13.43 3.49 -4.32
CA ALA A 209 12.70 3.46 -5.58
C ALA A 209 11.87 2.18 -5.70
N ILE A 210 10.73 2.32 -6.38
CA ILE A 210 9.91 1.24 -6.90
C ILE A 210 9.78 1.46 -8.39
N ASP A 211 10.47 0.66 -9.22
CA ASP A 211 10.22 0.59 -10.65
C ASP A 211 9.13 -0.47 -10.88
N MET A 212 7.98 -0.05 -11.37
CA MET A 212 6.80 -0.89 -11.56
C MET A 212 6.50 -1.03 -13.05
N THR A 213 6.41 -2.28 -13.52
CA THR A 213 5.98 -2.62 -14.88
C THR A 213 4.73 -3.49 -14.78
N VAL A 214 3.62 -3.02 -15.32
CA VAL A 214 2.34 -3.73 -15.37
C VAL A 214 2.05 -4.10 -16.81
N THR A 215 1.86 -5.38 -17.10
CA THR A 215 1.40 -5.88 -18.38
C THR A 215 0.00 -6.45 -18.22
N LEU A 216 -0.94 -5.89 -18.95
CA LEU A 216 -2.32 -6.37 -19.05
C LEU A 216 -2.46 -7.19 -20.32
N HIS A 217 -3.00 -8.41 -20.19
CA HIS A 217 -3.32 -9.30 -21.32
C HIS A 217 -4.82 -9.52 -21.38
N ALA A 218 -5.43 -9.18 -22.50
CA ALA A 218 -6.89 -9.22 -22.69
C ALA A 218 -7.40 -10.64 -23.02
N LEU A 219 -8.27 -11.18 -22.17
CA LEU A 219 -8.90 -12.49 -22.35
C LEU A 219 -10.16 -12.40 -23.23
N THR A 220 -10.72 -11.22 -23.34
CA THR A 220 -11.82 -10.82 -24.23
C THR A 220 -11.48 -9.44 -24.78
N GLN A 221 -12.33 -8.84 -25.63
CA GLN A 221 -12.17 -7.43 -25.96
C GLN A 221 -12.45 -6.61 -24.70
N VAL A 222 -11.52 -5.69 -24.36
CA VAL A 222 -11.58 -4.83 -23.18
C VAL A 222 -11.50 -3.39 -23.61
N VAL A 223 -12.45 -2.57 -23.14
CA VAL A 223 -12.50 -1.13 -23.34
C VAL A 223 -12.33 -0.45 -21.99
N PHE A 224 -11.23 0.28 -21.83
CA PHE A 224 -11.05 1.25 -20.74
C PHE A 224 -11.75 2.54 -21.19
N HIS A 225 -13.01 2.71 -20.78
CA HIS A 225 -13.75 3.93 -21.10
C HIS A 225 -13.09 5.12 -20.43
N ASP A 226 -13.01 6.24 -21.14
CA ASP A 226 -12.36 7.44 -20.63
C ASP A 226 -12.95 7.87 -19.29
N ASP A 227 -12.13 7.89 -18.24
CA ASP A 227 -12.48 8.29 -16.89
C ASP A 227 -11.25 8.84 -16.19
N LYS A 228 -11.43 9.82 -15.29
CA LYS A 228 -10.33 10.40 -14.50
C LYS A 228 -9.80 9.45 -13.41
N ASP A 229 -10.60 8.47 -12.95
CA ASP A 229 -10.29 7.58 -11.84
C ASP A 229 -9.52 6.34 -12.31
N GLY A 230 -8.23 6.43 -12.28
CA GLY A 230 -7.22 5.44 -12.70
C GLY A 230 -5.84 6.10 -12.60
N LEU A 231 -4.76 5.47 -12.96
CA LEU A 231 -4.49 4.06 -13.23
C LEU A 231 -3.63 3.49 -12.10
N LEU A 232 -2.60 4.27 -11.69
CA LEU A 232 -1.77 4.04 -10.51
C LEU A 232 -2.09 5.12 -9.48
N GLY A 233 -2.43 4.72 -8.25
CA GLY A 233 -2.78 5.63 -7.17
C GLY A 233 -1.98 5.39 -5.90
N ILE A 234 -1.74 6.45 -5.15
CA ILE A 234 -1.17 6.44 -3.80
C ILE A 234 -2.14 7.22 -2.91
N ARG A 235 -2.56 6.65 -1.78
CA ARG A 235 -3.23 7.41 -0.73
C ARG A 235 -2.21 7.78 0.32
N VAL A 236 -1.88 9.06 0.38
CA VAL A 236 -0.82 9.56 1.25
C VAL A 236 -1.29 9.85 2.68
N ALA A 237 -0.34 9.88 3.61
CA ALA A 237 -0.55 10.26 5.00
C ALA A 237 -1.01 11.72 5.13
N HIS A 238 -1.67 12.06 6.23
CA HIS A 238 -2.27 13.37 6.45
C HIS A 238 -1.30 14.56 6.26
N PHE A 239 -0.06 14.46 6.72
CA PHE A 239 0.89 15.56 6.58
C PHE A 239 1.27 15.86 5.11
N LEU A 240 1.08 14.88 4.21
CA LEU A 240 1.26 15.00 2.75
C LEU A 240 -0.01 15.50 2.03
N GLU A 241 -1.14 15.66 2.73
CA GLU A 241 -2.30 16.33 2.16
C GLU A 241 -1.99 17.81 1.95
N SER A 242 -2.66 18.47 0.99
CA SER A 242 -2.50 19.91 0.81
C SER A 242 -3.31 20.65 1.87
N ALA A 243 -2.76 21.74 2.39
CA ALA A 243 -3.51 22.63 3.26
C ALA A 243 -4.66 23.24 2.48
N THR A 244 -5.90 23.05 2.94
CA THR A 244 -7.07 23.65 2.34
C THR A 244 -7.87 24.41 3.39
N ALA A 245 -8.35 25.61 3.03
CA ALA A 245 -9.22 26.40 3.88
C ALA A 245 -10.70 26.11 3.62
N LYS A 246 -11.02 25.30 2.59
CA LYS A 246 -12.40 25.05 2.17
C LYS A 246 -12.86 23.70 2.71
N PRO A 247 -14.05 23.63 3.33
CA PRO A 247 -14.70 22.35 3.61
C PRO A 247 -14.88 21.57 2.32
N GLU A 248 -14.51 20.32 2.32
CA GLU A 248 -14.71 19.42 1.19
C GLU A 248 -15.92 18.52 1.42
N VAL A 249 -16.62 18.23 0.35
CA VAL A 249 -17.63 17.17 0.32
C VAL A 249 -16.99 15.97 -0.37
N LEU A 250 -16.55 15.02 0.42
CA LEU A 250 -16.00 13.76 -0.08
C LEU A 250 -17.11 12.71 -0.16
N ARG A 251 -17.02 11.82 -1.12
CA ARG A 251 -17.97 10.72 -1.25
C ARG A 251 -17.38 9.44 -0.69
N ASP A 252 -18.17 8.72 0.10
CA ASP A 252 -17.83 7.37 0.52
C ASP A 252 -17.95 6.37 -0.66
N ALA A 253 -17.66 5.09 -0.39
CA ALA A 253 -17.75 4.03 -1.38
C ALA A 253 -19.17 3.83 -1.95
N ASN A 254 -20.21 4.31 -1.28
CA ASN A 254 -21.61 4.24 -1.72
C ASN A 254 -22.05 5.53 -2.42
N GLY A 255 -21.13 6.46 -2.67
CA GLY A 255 -21.44 7.76 -3.25
C GLY A 255 -22.13 8.76 -2.32
N ILE A 256 -22.19 8.45 -1.02
CA ILE A 256 -22.79 9.33 -0.01
C ILE A 256 -21.83 10.49 0.25
N ALA A 257 -22.32 11.70 0.05
CA ALA A 257 -21.58 12.91 0.34
C ALA A 257 -21.39 13.07 1.86
N THR A 258 -20.14 13.07 2.30
CA THR A 258 -19.78 13.31 3.69
C THR A 258 -19.03 14.62 3.79
N PRO A 259 -19.57 15.63 4.49
CA PRO A 259 -18.83 16.85 4.79
C PRO A 259 -17.61 16.49 5.64
N VAL A 260 -16.43 16.83 5.16
CA VAL A 260 -15.18 16.68 5.92
C VAL A 260 -14.74 18.09 6.28
N ALA A 261 -14.51 18.32 7.58
CA ALA A 261 -13.89 19.57 8.00
C ALA A 261 -12.53 19.70 7.30
N ALA A 262 -12.23 20.89 6.80
CA ALA A 262 -10.91 21.13 6.26
C ALA A 262 -9.86 20.75 7.30
N PRO A 263 -8.83 19.96 6.95
CA PRO A 263 -7.75 19.70 7.88
C PRO A 263 -7.09 21.04 8.21
N THR A 264 -7.21 21.40 9.47
CA THR A 264 -6.83 22.75 9.93
C THR A 264 -5.37 22.82 10.38
N SER A 265 -4.70 21.67 10.58
CA SER A 265 -3.32 21.64 11.05
C SER A 265 -2.61 20.36 10.58
N GLY A 266 -1.32 20.49 10.26
CA GLY A 266 -0.44 19.36 9.97
C GLY A 266 -0.37 18.93 8.50
N ALA A 267 -1.27 19.35 7.63
CA ALA A 267 -1.18 19.15 6.19
C ALA A 267 -0.27 20.22 5.57
N THR A 268 0.82 19.79 4.93
CA THR A 268 1.84 20.67 4.34
C THR A 268 2.19 20.29 2.91
N GLY A 269 1.46 19.33 2.32
CA GLY A 269 1.74 18.79 1.00
C GLY A 269 1.60 19.79 -0.12
N VAL A 270 2.59 19.82 -1.02
CA VAL A 270 2.62 20.66 -2.21
C VAL A 270 3.01 19.82 -3.41
N TYR A 271 2.13 19.73 -4.40
CA TYR A 271 2.42 19.10 -5.69
C TYR A 271 3.25 20.02 -6.57
N ARG A 272 4.15 19.44 -7.38
CA ARG A 272 4.87 20.13 -8.46
C ARG A 272 5.06 19.17 -9.63
N THR A 273 4.74 19.62 -10.86
CA THR A 273 4.95 18.84 -12.08
C THR A 273 6.22 19.26 -12.82
N SER A 274 6.70 18.43 -13.76
CA SER A 274 7.83 18.75 -14.65
C SER A 274 7.58 20.02 -15.49
N GLU A 275 6.33 20.41 -15.66
CA GLU A 275 5.92 21.60 -16.40
C GLU A 275 5.74 22.84 -15.50
N GLY A 276 6.21 22.75 -14.23
CA GLY A 276 6.16 23.86 -13.28
C GLY A 276 4.78 24.18 -12.73
N LYS A 277 3.78 23.26 -12.86
CA LYS A 277 2.47 23.43 -12.20
C LYS A 277 2.61 23.09 -10.73
N VAL A 278 2.09 23.93 -9.84
CA VAL A 278 2.24 23.82 -8.39
C VAL A 278 0.88 23.77 -7.70
N GLY A 279 0.77 22.97 -6.65
CA GLY A 279 -0.45 22.81 -5.84
C GLY A 279 -1.62 22.30 -6.68
N ASP A 280 -2.79 22.88 -6.50
CA ASP A 280 -4.03 22.50 -7.21
C ASP A 280 -3.90 22.61 -8.74
N ALA A 281 -3.00 23.44 -9.25
CA ALA A 281 -2.76 23.57 -10.68
C ALA A 281 -2.10 22.34 -11.31
N ALA A 282 -1.61 21.38 -10.51
CA ALA A 282 -1.10 20.11 -10.99
C ALA A 282 -2.23 19.18 -11.46
N TRP A 283 -3.44 19.30 -10.88
CA TRP A 283 -4.58 18.48 -11.25
C TRP A 283 -4.97 18.64 -12.72
N GLY A 284 -5.22 17.51 -13.40
CA GLY A 284 -5.65 17.50 -14.80
C GLY A 284 -4.61 18.00 -15.80
N THR A 285 -3.37 18.24 -15.38
CA THR A 285 -2.28 18.63 -16.30
C THR A 285 -1.47 17.42 -16.74
N ARG A 286 -0.83 17.54 -17.90
CA ARG A 286 0.06 16.51 -18.44
C ARG A 286 1.51 16.87 -18.13
N ALA A 287 2.24 15.90 -17.62
CA ALA A 287 3.66 16.07 -17.34
C ALA A 287 4.36 14.70 -17.25
N ARG A 288 5.68 14.67 -17.49
CA ARG A 288 6.48 13.45 -17.44
C ARG A 288 6.74 12.94 -16.01
N TRP A 289 6.68 13.81 -15.02
CA TRP A 289 6.71 13.49 -13.61
C TRP A 289 5.89 14.51 -12.78
N CYS A 290 5.46 14.05 -11.64
CA CYS A 290 4.92 14.89 -10.59
C CYS A 290 5.52 14.47 -9.25
N GLU A 291 5.84 15.45 -8.40
CA GLU A 291 6.23 15.23 -7.02
C GLU A 291 5.18 15.77 -6.05
N LEU A 292 5.17 15.21 -4.86
CA LEU A 292 4.46 15.69 -3.68
C LEU A 292 5.48 15.81 -2.54
N SER A 293 5.78 17.02 -2.12
CA SER A 293 6.68 17.31 -1.02
C SER A 293 5.93 17.87 0.18
N ALA A 294 6.36 17.52 1.39
CA ALA A 294 5.74 17.96 2.64
C ALA A 294 6.75 17.99 3.78
N THR A 295 6.34 18.62 4.88
CA THR A 295 7.09 18.60 6.14
C THR A 295 6.31 17.78 7.15
N THR A 296 6.97 16.81 7.78
CA THR A 296 6.38 15.99 8.85
C THR A 296 6.08 16.83 10.11
N PRO A 297 5.25 16.34 11.03
CA PRO A 297 4.97 17.06 12.28
C PRO A 297 6.22 17.36 13.14
N ASP A 298 7.29 16.57 12.99
CA ASP A 298 8.58 16.78 13.66
C ASP A 298 9.57 17.62 12.83
N GLY A 299 9.11 18.22 11.73
CA GLY A 299 9.87 19.21 10.95
C GLY A 299 10.79 18.64 9.87
N LYS A 300 10.67 17.34 9.53
CA LYS A 300 11.50 16.73 8.49
C LYS A 300 10.83 16.83 7.12
N PRO A 301 11.58 17.16 6.06
CA PRO A 301 11.06 17.16 4.70
C PRO A 301 11.00 15.74 4.14
N GLU A 302 9.89 15.42 3.47
CA GLU A 302 9.69 14.17 2.74
C GLU A 302 9.15 14.45 1.35
N THR A 303 9.58 13.66 0.36
CA THR A 303 9.16 13.80 -1.05
C THR A 303 8.79 12.44 -1.63
N ILE A 304 7.62 12.38 -2.29
CA ILE A 304 7.23 11.29 -3.19
C ILE A 304 7.24 11.85 -4.60
N ALA A 305 7.97 11.23 -5.53
CA ALA A 305 7.93 11.60 -6.95
C ALA A 305 7.53 10.40 -7.80
N VAL A 306 6.58 10.60 -8.72
CA VAL A 306 6.11 9.57 -9.65
C VAL A 306 6.46 9.98 -11.06
N PHE A 307 6.99 9.03 -11.84
CA PHE A 307 7.47 9.24 -13.20
C PHE A 307 6.67 8.36 -14.16
N ASP A 308 6.23 8.97 -15.25
CA ASP A 308 5.61 8.30 -16.38
C ASP A 308 6.67 7.92 -17.41
N HIS A 309 6.53 6.77 -18.07
CA HIS A 309 7.50 6.31 -19.05
C HIS A 309 7.02 6.60 -20.48
N PRO A 310 7.92 7.04 -21.41
CA PRO A 310 7.53 7.39 -22.78
C PRO A 310 6.84 6.28 -23.58
N SER A 311 7.06 5.02 -23.22
CA SER A 311 6.37 3.89 -23.86
C SER A 311 4.94 3.66 -23.37
N ASN A 312 4.47 4.39 -22.35
CA ASN A 312 3.12 4.25 -21.88
C ASN A 312 2.11 4.80 -22.90
N PRO A 313 0.94 4.16 -23.03
CA PRO A 313 -0.13 4.74 -23.83
C PRO A 313 -0.43 6.18 -23.41
N ASN A 314 -0.60 7.05 -24.42
CA ASN A 314 -0.95 8.47 -24.24
C ASN A 314 0.04 9.28 -23.34
N TYR A 315 1.34 8.95 -23.40
CA TYR A 315 2.39 9.73 -22.73
C TYR A 315 2.45 11.19 -23.25
N PRO A 316 2.79 12.21 -22.42
CA PRO A 316 2.87 12.16 -20.97
C PRO A 316 1.48 12.09 -20.34
N THR A 317 1.41 11.46 -19.16
CA THR A 317 0.17 11.21 -18.44
C THR A 317 -0.53 12.44 -17.90
N TYR A 318 -1.81 12.32 -17.56
CA TYR A 318 -2.52 13.27 -16.69
C TYR A 318 -2.30 12.96 -15.21
N TRP A 319 -2.25 14.00 -14.38
CA TRP A 319 -2.07 13.89 -12.92
C TRP A 319 -3.40 14.11 -12.20
N HIS A 320 -3.83 13.10 -11.45
CA HIS A 320 -4.96 13.19 -10.52
C HIS A 320 -4.42 13.50 -9.13
N ALA A 321 -3.85 14.70 -8.97
CA ALA A 321 -3.26 15.23 -7.75
C ALA A 321 -4.33 15.96 -6.94
N ARG A 322 -4.75 15.39 -5.81
CA ARG A 322 -5.86 15.92 -5.00
C ARG A 322 -5.38 16.35 -3.63
N ASP A 323 -5.89 17.46 -3.18
CA ASP A 323 -5.62 18.07 -1.89
C ASP A 323 -5.92 17.13 -0.69
N TYR A 324 -6.93 16.26 -0.79
CA TYR A 324 -7.27 15.27 0.23
C TYR A 324 -6.34 14.03 0.28
N GLY A 325 -5.22 14.05 -0.42
CA GLY A 325 -4.20 13.00 -0.33
C GLY A 325 -4.34 11.85 -1.33
N LEU A 326 -5.07 12.04 -2.46
CA LEU A 326 -4.95 11.15 -3.61
C LEU A 326 -3.85 11.70 -4.55
N PHE A 327 -2.80 10.90 -4.72
CA PHE A 327 -1.75 11.14 -5.70
C PHE A 327 -1.81 10.03 -6.76
N ALA A 328 -2.39 10.32 -7.91
CA ALA A 328 -2.58 9.32 -8.96
C ALA A 328 -2.14 9.83 -10.34
N VAL A 329 -1.80 8.88 -11.20
CA VAL A 329 -1.38 9.06 -12.58
C VAL A 329 -2.30 8.26 -13.49
N ASN A 330 -2.88 8.92 -14.49
CA ASN A 330 -3.83 8.29 -15.41
C ASN A 330 -3.64 8.75 -16.86
N PRO A 331 -3.04 7.93 -17.72
CA PRO A 331 -2.89 8.25 -19.15
C PRO A 331 -4.20 8.05 -19.96
N LEU A 332 -5.23 7.39 -19.40
CA LEU A 332 -6.40 6.95 -20.14
C LEU A 332 -7.65 7.85 -19.94
N GLY A 333 -7.57 8.88 -19.08
CA GLY A 333 -8.68 9.74 -18.73
C GLY A 333 -8.66 11.12 -19.41
N ALA A 334 -8.32 11.20 -20.69
CA ALA A 334 -8.12 12.47 -21.38
C ALA A 334 -9.33 13.41 -21.31
N HIS A 335 -10.52 12.91 -21.63
CA HIS A 335 -11.78 13.65 -21.56
C HIS A 335 -12.22 13.91 -20.11
N GLY A 336 -11.97 12.96 -19.22
CA GLY A 336 -12.28 13.10 -17.80
C GLY A 336 -11.50 14.23 -17.12
N PHE A 337 -10.29 14.54 -17.59
CA PHE A 337 -9.48 15.68 -17.12
C PHE A 337 -9.74 16.97 -17.90
N ASP A 338 -9.91 16.88 -19.20
CA ASP A 338 -10.26 18.02 -20.07
C ASP A 338 -11.44 17.66 -20.98
N PRO A 339 -12.66 18.13 -20.64
CA PRO A 339 -13.86 17.86 -21.43
C PRO A 339 -13.83 18.34 -22.89
N LYS A 340 -12.84 19.18 -23.26
CA LYS A 340 -12.62 19.60 -24.64
C LYS A 340 -11.82 18.59 -25.45
N THR A 341 -11.11 17.68 -24.76
CA THR A 341 -10.34 16.61 -25.40
C THR A 341 -11.29 15.45 -25.72
N PRO A 342 -11.20 14.84 -26.94
CA PRO A 342 -11.97 13.64 -27.25
C PRO A 342 -11.68 12.48 -26.28
N ALA A 343 -12.71 11.71 -25.97
CA ALA A 343 -12.55 10.52 -25.12
C ALA A 343 -11.60 9.51 -25.78
N LEU A 344 -10.63 9.01 -25.02
CA LEU A 344 -9.64 8.08 -25.52
C LEU A 344 -10.23 6.67 -25.74
N ASN A 345 -11.04 6.18 -24.80
CA ASN A 345 -11.62 4.82 -24.81
C ASN A 345 -10.59 3.76 -25.24
N PHE A 346 -9.54 3.61 -24.47
CA PHE A 346 -8.41 2.73 -24.79
C PHE A 346 -8.88 1.27 -24.88
N THR A 347 -8.69 0.64 -26.04
CA THR A 347 -9.22 -0.69 -26.34
C THR A 347 -8.09 -1.70 -26.52
N LEU A 348 -8.26 -2.88 -25.94
CA LEU A 348 -7.46 -4.07 -26.18
C LEU A 348 -8.35 -5.14 -26.80
N ASP A 349 -8.01 -5.60 -27.99
CA ASP A 349 -8.65 -6.77 -28.57
C ASP A 349 -8.28 -8.05 -27.82
N LYS A 350 -9.12 -9.07 -27.91
CA LYS A 350 -8.82 -10.37 -27.30
C LYS A 350 -7.45 -10.87 -27.73
N GLY A 351 -6.61 -11.24 -26.77
CA GLY A 351 -5.24 -11.70 -26.97
C GLY A 351 -4.20 -10.58 -27.08
N ALA A 352 -4.63 -9.31 -27.19
CA ALA A 352 -3.71 -8.18 -27.17
C ALA A 352 -3.20 -7.88 -25.73
N SER A 353 -2.08 -7.17 -25.66
CA SER A 353 -1.48 -6.75 -24.39
C SER A 353 -1.08 -5.27 -24.42
N ALA A 354 -1.15 -4.63 -23.25
CA ALA A 354 -0.60 -3.32 -23.03
C ALA A 354 0.32 -3.33 -21.80
N THR A 355 1.38 -2.55 -21.86
CA THR A 355 2.34 -2.43 -20.77
C THR A 355 2.44 -0.99 -20.30
N PHE A 356 2.36 -0.80 -18.98
CA PHE A 356 2.52 0.47 -18.30
C PHE A 356 3.73 0.40 -17.39
N ARG A 357 4.56 1.46 -17.42
CA ARG A 357 5.80 1.56 -16.63
C ARG A 357 5.79 2.85 -15.84
N TYR A 358 6.06 2.71 -14.53
CA TYR A 358 6.14 3.84 -13.61
C TYR A 358 7.34 3.67 -12.69
N ARG A 359 7.96 4.79 -12.31
CA ARG A 359 8.90 4.84 -11.20
C ARG A 359 8.31 5.67 -10.10
N ILE A 360 8.38 5.18 -8.85
CA ILE A 360 8.04 5.89 -7.65
C ILE A 360 9.32 6.08 -6.84
N LEU A 361 9.68 7.32 -6.56
CA LEU A 361 10.78 7.67 -5.68
C LEU A 361 10.23 8.16 -4.34
N ILE A 362 10.85 7.71 -3.27
CA ILE A 362 10.55 8.11 -1.89
C ILE A 362 11.86 8.62 -1.31
N ILE A 363 11.89 9.89 -0.91
CA ILE A 363 13.11 10.63 -0.59
C ILE A 363 12.93 11.30 0.77
N SER A 364 13.81 11.01 1.73
CA SER A 364 13.88 11.77 2.99
C SER A 364 14.68 13.04 2.76
N GLY A 365 13.99 14.07 2.29
CA GLY A 365 14.57 15.34 1.91
C GLY A 365 13.76 16.09 0.87
N THR A 366 14.22 17.29 0.54
CA THR A 366 13.74 18.11 -0.57
C THR A 366 14.70 17.98 -1.75
N VAL A 367 14.17 17.86 -2.96
CA VAL A 367 14.97 17.68 -4.17
C VAL A 367 14.66 18.76 -5.21
N SER A 368 15.67 19.06 -6.05
CA SER A 368 15.55 20.02 -7.14
C SER A 368 14.77 19.42 -8.33
N PRO A 369 14.08 20.25 -9.13
CA PRO A 369 13.49 19.79 -10.40
C PRO A 369 14.52 19.20 -11.34
N GLU A 370 15.75 19.72 -11.33
CA GLU A 370 16.88 19.26 -12.13
C GLU A 370 17.25 17.82 -11.79
N ALA A 371 17.30 17.47 -10.50
CA ALA A 371 17.55 16.11 -10.06
C ALA A 371 16.41 15.15 -10.47
N LEU A 372 15.15 15.60 -10.38
CA LEU A 372 14.01 14.82 -10.86
C LEU A 372 14.04 14.64 -12.39
N ASN A 373 14.45 15.65 -13.15
CA ASN A 373 14.65 15.54 -14.58
C ASN A 373 15.70 14.48 -14.93
N LEU A 374 16.85 14.47 -14.24
CA LEU A 374 17.87 13.44 -14.41
C LEU A 374 17.35 12.04 -14.08
N GLN A 375 16.52 11.91 -13.04
CA GLN A 375 15.89 10.62 -12.70
C GLN A 375 14.88 10.17 -13.75
N SER A 376 14.12 11.11 -14.34
CA SER A 376 13.21 10.83 -15.45
C SER A 376 13.98 10.32 -16.66
N ASP A 377 15.05 11.02 -17.06
CA ASP A 377 15.87 10.66 -18.23
C ASP A 377 16.54 9.28 -18.02
N ALA A 378 17.04 9.00 -16.81
CA ALA A 378 17.61 7.70 -16.46
C ALA A 378 16.56 6.56 -16.42
N PHE A 379 15.30 6.86 -16.09
CA PHE A 379 14.22 5.89 -16.15
C PHE A 379 13.76 5.62 -17.59
N ASN A 380 13.70 6.65 -18.41
CA ASN A 380 13.28 6.58 -19.81
C ASN A 380 14.26 5.81 -20.72
N SER A 381 15.51 5.65 -20.28
CA SER A 381 16.55 4.91 -21.02
C SER A 381 16.53 3.41 -20.77
N LYS A 382 15.65 2.91 -19.87
CA LYS A 382 15.47 1.49 -19.55
C LYS A 382 14.32 0.87 -20.31
#